data_b6adce56c313baf5ce73e8b7bd2a4841
#
_entry.id   b6adce56c313baf5ce73e8b7bd2a4841
#
_cell.length_a   1.000
_cell.length_b   1.000
_cell.length_c   1.000
_cell.angle_alpha   90.00
_cell.angle_beta   90.00
_cell.angle_gamma   90.00
#
_symmetry.space_group_name_H-M   'P 1'
#
loop_
_entity.id
_entity.type
_entity.pdbx_description
1 polymer ?
#
loop_
_entity_poly.entity_id
_entity_poly.type
_entity_poly.pdbx_seq_one_letter_code
_entity_poly.pdbx_strand_id
1 'polypeptide(L)'
;MNVYTAAPMDLTLSHSEAVEIVLAYARFWLAMAYTIVATVVMFTLTLFGLLVPGDAGRRWQLFCARTWAAGILRAARCPVVVTRLSTAPPPAGGFLYFSNHHSMLDILALFVALKETPFVFAAKRELFKVPFIGWHLRLAGYIEVDRQNRDRAISSFTRAARQIRERGTVVTVYPEGTRSVDGTILPFKKGPFMLALEAQVPIVPIAVDGAQLALRKHTLRLHGHPIRVVIGNAIETRGLAQADRDDLLRRTRLAILDLHRMAGAGPSPIEPMIAPPGKRTGERE
;
A
#
# COMPACT_ATOMS: atom_id res chain seq x y z
N MET A 1 24.85 38.86 32.22
CA MET A 1 24.63 37.48 32.72
C MET A 1 23.13 37.30 32.90
N ASN A 2 22.42 36.92 31.83
CA ASN A 2 20.99 36.64 31.91
C ASN A 2 20.81 35.11 31.89
N VAL A 3 20.49 34.58 33.05
CA VAL A 3 20.14 33.17 33.23
C VAL A 3 18.69 33.02 32.79
N TYR A 4 18.45 32.50 31.59
CA TYR A 4 17.11 32.01 31.17
C TYR A 4 16.83 30.74 31.98
N THR A 5 16.06 30.86 33.05
CA THR A 5 15.41 29.74 33.70
C THR A 5 14.30 29.27 32.76
N ALA A 6 14.56 28.18 32.05
CA ALA A 6 13.49 27.44 31.34
C ALA A 6 12.47 26.96 32.38
N ALA A 7 11.22 27.40 32.24
CA ALA A 7 10.13 26.91 33.06
C ALA A 7 10.03 25.37 32.90
N PRO A 8 9.80 24.62 33.97
CA PRO A 8 9.60 23.16 33.84
C PRO A 8 8.38 22.90 32.93
N MET A 9 8.59 22.19 31.84
CA MET A 9 7.54 21.73 30.95
C MET A 9 6.66 20.78 31.76
N ASP A 10 5.45 21.22 32.07
CA ASP A 10 4.47 20.45 32.83
C ASP A 10 4.09 19.23 31.96
N LEU A 11 4.62 18.07 32.31
CA LEU A 11 4.41 16.78 31.62
C LEU A 11 3.12 16.09 32.09
N THR A 12 2.28 16.78 32.84
CA THR A 12 0.99 16.21 33.27
C THR A 12 0.01 16.24 32.11
N LEU A 13 -0.30 15.05 31.58
CA LEU A 13 -1.38 14.87 30.60
C LEU A 13 -2.70 15.36 31.24
N SER A 14 -3.45 16.14 30.51
CA SER A 14 -4.83 16.44 30.93
C SER A 14 -5.66 15.17 31.01
N HIS A 15 -6.69 15.16 31.85
CA HIS A 15 -7.58 14.01 31.97
C HIS A 15 -8.18 13.58 30.62
N SER A 16 -8.52 14.54 29.76
CA SER A 16 -9.03 14.28 28.41
C SER A 16 -8.00 13.60 27.49
N GLU A 17 -6.74 14.02 27.52
CA GLU A 17 -5.66 13.37 26.75
C GLU A 17 -5.39 11.96 27.22
N ALA A 18 -5.38 11.73 28.54
CA ALA A 18 -5.23 10.40 29.11
C ALA A 18 -6.37 9.45 28.66
N VAL A 19 -7.62 9.90 28.69
CA VAL A 19 -8.78 9.13 28.21
C VAL A 19 -8.66 8.82 26.72
N GLU A 20 -8.29 9.79 25.88
CA GLU A 20 -8.11 9.55 24.43
C GLU A 20 -7.00 8.53 24.14
N ILE A 21 -5.90 8.56 24.88
CA ILE A 21 -4.84 7.56 24.76
C ILE A 21 -5.36 6.17 25.11
N VAL A 22 -6.07 5.99 26.22
CA VAL A 22 -6.63 4.71 26.64
C VAL A 22 -7.61 4.19 25.59
N LEU A 23 -8.48 5.06 25.07
CA LEU A 23 -9.43 4.70 24.01
C LEU A 23 -8.73 4.29 22.71
N ALA A 24 -7.63 4.94 22.35
CA ALA A 24 -6.85 4.58 21.15
C ALA A 24 -6.22 3.20 21.27
N TYR A 25 -5.69 2.82 22.43
CA TYR A 25 -5.19 1.47 22.69
C TYR A 25 -6.35 0.44 22.74
N ALA A 26 -7.44 0.74 23.39
CA ALA A 26 -8.60 -0.14 23.41
C ALA A 26 -9.15 -0.43 22.00
N ARG A 27 -9.28 0.61 21.17
CA ARG A 27 -9.66 0.49 19.75
C ARG A 27 -8.68 -0.40 18.99
N PHE A 28 -7.38 -0.24 19.21
CA PHE A 28 -6.36 -1.06 18.56
C PHE A 28 -6.54 -2.55 18.90
N TRP A 29 -6.68 -2.89 20.18
CA TRP A 29 -6.79 -4.28 20.60
C TRP A 29 -8.12 -4.92 20.17
N LEU A 30 -9.22 -4.18 20.19
CA LEU A 30 -10.51 -4.64 19.67
C LEU A 30 -10.45 -4.88 18.15
N ALA A 31 -9.86 -3.95 17.40
CA ALA A 31 -9.65 -4.11 15.96
C ALA A 31 -8.71 -5.27 15.66
N MET A 32 -7.68 -5.50 16.48
CA MET A 32 -6.75 -6.63 16.34
C MET A 32 -7.44 -7.96 16.60
N ALA A 33 -8.23 -8.08 17.67
CA ALA A 33 -9.01 -9.29 17.97
C ALA A 33 -9.99 -9.62 16.83
N TYR A 34 -10.71 -8.61 16.34
CA TYR A 34 -11.56 -8.74 15.15
C TYR A 34 -10.74 -9.20 13.92
N THR A 35 -9.58 -8.60 13.68
CA THR A 35 -8.72 -8.93 12.54
C THR A 35 -8.29 -10.39 12.56
N ILE A 36 -7.91 -10.92 13.73
CA ILE A 36 -7.49 -12.33 13.88
C ILE A 36 -8.65 -13.26 13.49
N VAL A 37 -9.83 -13.06 14.09
CA VAL A 37 -11.01 -13.88 13.80
C VAL A 37 -11.42 -13.75 12.33
N ALA A 38 -11.54 -12.52 11.84
CA ALA A 38 -11.92 -12.26 10.46
C ALA A 38 -10.93 -12.85 9.45
N THR A 39 -9.62 -12.85 9.76
CA THR A 39 -8.60 -13.46 8.89
C THR A 39 -8.80 -14.96 8.76
N VAL A 40 -9.05 -15.66 9.87
CA VAL A 40 -9.30 -17.11 9.83
C VAL A 40 -10.57 -17.44 9.04
N VAL A 41 -11.67 -16.74 9.35
CA VAL A 41 -12.97 -16.95 8.68
C VAL A 41 -12.87 -16.65 7.19
N MET A 42 -12.32 -15.49 6.81
CA MET A 42 -12.21 -15.11 5.40
C MET A 42 -11.23 -15.97 4.63
N PHE A 43 -10.13 -16.42 5.26
CA PHE A 43 -9.24 -17.40 4.65
C PHE A 43 -9.99 -18.70 4.34
N THR A 44 -10.74 -19.24 5.29
CA THR A 44 -11.54 -20.47 5.08
C THR A 44 -12.53 -20.29 3.94
N LEU A 45 -13.26 -19.17 3.91
CA LEU A 45 -14.19 -18.84 2.85
C LEU A 45 -13.51 -18.69 1.48
N THR A 46 -12.27 -18.14 1.46
CA THR A 46 -11.51 -18.01 0.22
C THR A 46 -11.17 -19.36 -0.41
N LEU A 47 -11.00 -20.43 0.39
CA LEU A 47 -10.75 -21.77 -0.12
C LEU A 47 -11.89 -22.28 -1.03
N PHE A 48 -13.13 -21.91 -0.74
CA PHE A 48 -14.25 -22.25 -1.64
C PHE A 48 -14.10 -21.63 -3.03
N GLY A 49 -13.49 -20.45 -3.13
CA GLY A 49 -13.20 -19.81 -4.41
C GLY A 49 -12.17 -20.57 -5.26
N LEU A 50 -11.36 -21.44 -4.66
CA LEU A 50 -10.42 -22.31 -5.40
C LEU A 50 -11.14 -23.48 -6.10
N LEU A 51 -12.31 -23.86 -5.59
CA LEU A 51 -13.15 -24.90 -6.18
C LEU A 51 -13.96 -24.39 -7.39
N VAL A 52 -14.03 -23.06 -7.55
CA VAL A 52 -14.76 -22.41 -8.64
C VAL A 52 -13.76 -21.94 -9.70
N PRO A 53 -13.76 -22.52 -10.90
CA PRO A 53 -12.79 -22.13 -11.93
C PRO A 53 -13.09 -20.76 -12.54
N GLY A 54 -12.05 -20.15 -13.12
CA GLY A 54 -12.16 -18.94 -13.92
C GLY A 54 -12.45 -17.66 -13.12
N ASP A 55 -13.20 -16.74 -13.74
CA ASP A 55 -13.46 -15.41 -13.18
C ASP A 55 -14.35 -15.41 -11.95
N ALA A 56 -15.26 -16.38 -11.84
CA ALA A 56 -16.15 -16.48 -10.69
C ALA A 56 -15.36 -16.74 -9.38
N GLY A 57 -14.38 -17.63 -9.41
CA GLY A 57 -13.49 -17.89 -8.28
C GLY A 57 -12.67 -16.64 -7.90
N ARG A 58 -12.12 -15.93 -8.88
CA ARG A 58 -11.39 -14.68 -8.63
C ARG A 58 -12.29 -13.59 -8.02
N ARG A 59 -13.51 -13.44 -8.51
CA ARG A 59 -14.50 -12.49 -7.94
C ARG A 59 -14.87 -12.86 -6.51
N TRP A 60 -15.03 -14.15 -6.21
CA TRP A 60 -15.27 -14.62 -4.86
C TRP A 60 -14.11 -14.28 -3.92
N GLN A 61 -12.87 -14.54 -4.32
CA GLN A 61 -11.68 -14.19 -3.55
C GLN A 61 -11.60 -12.69 -3.28
N LEU A 62 -11.87 -11.85 -4.29
CA LEU A 62 -11.92 -10.41 -4.13
C LEU A 62 -13.04 -9.98 -3.17
N PHE A 63 -14.21 -10.60 -3.26
CA PHE A 63 -15.32 -10.34 -2.34
C PHE A 63 -14.93 -10.64 -0.88
N CYS A 64 -14.29 -11.79 -0.62
CA CYS A 64 -13.78 -12.14 0.71
C CYS A 64 -12.75 -11.13 1.21
N ALA A 65 -11.75 -10.78 0.39
CA ALA A 65 -10.71 -9.83 0.75
C ALA A 65 -11.28 -8.43 1.05
N ARG A 66 -12.26 -7.99 0.29
CA ARG A 66 -12.95 -6.70 0.50
C ARG A 66 -13.80 -6.69 1.76
N THR A 67 -14.56 -7.76 2.00
CA THR A 67 -15.40 -7.90 3.20
C THR A 67 -14.51 -7.91 4.45
N TRP A 68 -13.39 -8.64 4.39
CA TRP A 68 -12.35 -8.63 5.42
C TRP A 68 -11.83 -7.22 5.68
N ALA A 69 -11.36 -6.53 4.64
CA ALA A 69 -10.80 -5.19 4.74
C ALA A 69 -11.82 -4.16 5.25
N ALA A 70 -13.04 -4.19 4.70
CA ALA A 70 -14.12 -3.28 5.11
C ALA A 70 -14.54 -3.49 6.58
N GLY A 71 -14.57 -4.74 7.04
CA GLY A 71 -14.86 -5.07 8.43
C GLY A 71 -13.81 -4.52 9.40
N ILE A 72 -12.52 -4.69 9.08
CA ILE A 72 -11.43 -4.15 9.90
C ILE A 72 -11.50 -2.61 9.93
N LEU A 73 -11.67 -1.95 8.77
CA LEU A 73 -11.76 -0.50 8.71
C LEU A 73 -12.99 0.05 9.47
N ARG A 74 -14.11 -0.66 9.47
CA ARG A 74 -15.27 -0.31 10.30
C ARG A 74 -14.97 -0.43 11.79
N ALA A 75 -14.34 -1.54 12.22
CA ALA A 75 -13.91 -1.73 13.61
C ALA A 75 -12.91 -0.64 14.03
N ALA A 76 -12.02 -0.23 13.11
CA ALA A 76 -11.09 0.86 13.30
C ALA A 76 -11.72 2.27 13.24
N ARG A 77 -12.99 2.41 12.87
CA ARG A 77 -13.68 3.68 12.60
C ARG A 77 -12.98 4.53 11.52
N CYS A 78 -12.48 3.88 10.46
CA CYS A 78 -11.78 4.49 9.36
C CYS A 78 -12.61 4.39 8.06
N PRO A 79 -13.57 5.28 7.82
CA PRO A 79 -14.34 5.27 6.57
C PRO A 79 -13.42 5.59 5.40
N VAL A 80 -13.67 4.93 4.25
CA VAL A 80 -12.91 5.16 3.02
C VAL A 80 -13.72 6.02 2.06
N VAL A 81 -13.13 7.14 1.65
CA VAL A 81 -13.68 8.06 0.64
C VAL A 81 -12.87 7.92 -0.63
N VAL A 82 -13.53 7.60 -1.74
CA VAL A 82 -12.86 7.34 -3.03
C VAL A 82 -13.22 8.40 -4.05
N THR A 83 -12.21 9.01 -4.64
CA THR A 83 -12.32 9.95 -5.76
C THR A 83 -11.60 9.37 -6.97
N ARG A 84 -12.23 9.36 -8.14
CA ARG A 84 -11.63 8.96 -9.41
C ARG A 84 -11.56 10.17 -10.34
N LEU A 85 -10.39 10.44 -10.91
CA LEU A 85 -10.23 11.56 -11.86
C LEU A 85 -10.71 11.17 -13.26
N SER A 86 -10.66 9.89 -13.60
CA SER A 86 -11.15 9.39 -14.88
C SER A 86 -12.51 8.72 -14.73
N THR A 87 -13.44 9.04 -15.63
CA THR A 87 -14.69 8.31 -15.83
C THR A 87 -14.52 7.10 -16.74
N ALA A 88 -13.37 7.00 -17.44
CA ALA A 88 -13.04 5.85 -18.26
C ALA A 88 -12.86 4.59 -17.40
N PRO A 89 -13.22 3.41 -17.91
CA PRO A 89 -12.93 2.16 -17.21
C PRO A 89 -11.41 1.98 -17.03
N PRO A 90 -10.98 1.15 -16.06
CA PRO A 90 -9.58 0.78 -15.94
C PRO A 90 -9.04 0.21 -17.27
N PRO A 91 -7.71 0.31 -17.52
CA PRO A 91 -7.11 -0.26 -18.73
C PRO A 91 -7.51 -1.72 -18.91
N ALA A 92 -7.78 -2.12 -20.14
CA ALA A 92 -8.06 -3.52 -20.46
C ALA A 92 -6.79 -4.38 -20.32
N GLY A 93 -6.95 -5.60 -19.85
CA GLY A 93 -5.83 -6.51 -19.62
C GLY A 93 -5.09 -6.23 -18.30
N GLY A 94 -3.79 -6.56 -18.26
CA GLY A 94 -2.94 -6.31 -17.09
C GLY A 94 -2.49 -4.86 -17.02
N PHE A 95 -2.39 -4.33 -15.81
CA PHE A 95 -1.81 -3.02 -15.53
C PHE A 95 -1.30 -2.93 -14.09
N LEU A 96 -0.65 -1.82 -13.75
CA LEU A 96 -0.08 -1.61 -12.43
C LEU A 96 -0.77 -0.46 -11.72
N TYR A 97 -1.21 -0.68 -10.47
CA TYR A 97 -1.50 0.40 -9.55
C TYR A 97 -0.24 0.78 -8.79
N PHE A 98 0.15 2.04 -8.83
CA PHE A 98 1.23 2.58 -8.00
C PHE A 98 0.66 3.53 -6.97
N SER A 99 0.94 3.26 -5.68
CA SER A 99 0.42 4.04 -4.56
C SER A 99 1.54 4.44 -3.59
N ASN A 100 1.40 5.58 -2.93
CA ASN A 100 2.18 5.90 -1.73
C ASN A 100 1.85 4.93 -0.59
N HIS A 101 2.73 4.86 0.43
CA HIS A 101 2.59 3.91 1.53
C HIS A 101 2.94 4.53 2.89
N HIS A 102 1.95 4.82 3.70
CA HIS A 102 2.10 5.47 5.00
C HIS A 102 1.69 4.57 6.17
N SER A 103 0.69 3.70 5.98
CA SER A 103 0.11 2.88 7.03
C SER A 103 -0.15 1.44 6.56
N MET A 104 -0.35 0.53 7.50
CA MET A 104 -0.92 -0.80 7.20
C MET A 104 -2.37 -0.69 6.70
N LEU A 105 -3.07 0.36 7.07
CA LEU A 105 -4.44 0.60 6.67
C LEU A 105 -4.58 0.96 5.18
N ASP A 106 -3.50 1.40 4.51
CA ASP A 106 -3.50 1.67 3.06
C ASP A 106 -3.92 0.43 2.26
N ILE A 107 -3.42 -0.75 2.67
CA ILE A 107 -3.74 -2.02 2.01
C ILE A 107 -5.24 -2.29 2.08
N LEU A 108 -5.83 -2.09 3.27
CA LEU A 108 -7.26 -2.30 3.49
C LEU A 108 -8.10 -1.27 2.72
N ALA A 109 -7.64 -0.01 2.71
CA ALA A 109 -8.31 1.06 1.95
C ALA A 109 -8.33 0.76 0.45
N LEU A 110 -7.24 0.23 -0.11
CA LEU A 110 -7.18 -0.14 -1.52
C LEU A 110 -8.10 -1.32 -1.85
N PHE A 111 -8.25 -2.33 -0.98
CA PHE A 111 -9.25 -3.39 -1.18
C PHE A 111 -10.68 -2.84 -1.26
N VAL A 112 -11.00 -1.83 -0.46
CA VAL A 112 -12.32 -1.18 -0.49
C VAL A 112 -12.47 -0.27 -1.71
N ALA A 113 -11.42 0.49 -2.07
CA ALA A 113 -11.46 1.47 -3.15
C ALA A 113 -11.46 0.84 -4.56
N LEU A 114 -10.71 -0.24 -4.76
CA LEU A 114 -10.51 -0.90 -6.06
C LEU A 114 -11.48 -2.06 -6.27
N LYS A 115 -12.75 -1.82 -6.02
CA LYS A 115 -13.79 -2.86 -5.99
C LYS A 115 -14.11 -3.52 -7.34
N GLU A 116 -13.75 -2.90 -8.43
CA GLU A 116 -14.19 -3.33 -9.78
C GLU A 116 -13.20 -4.28 -10.44
N THR A 117 -11.95 -4.25 -10.01
CA THR A 117 -10.86 -4.98 -10.66
C THR A 117 -10.15 -5.89 -9.66
N PRO A 118 -10.11 -7.20 -9.89
CA PRO A 118 -9.27 -8.11 -9.11
C PRO A 118 -7.79 -7.73 -9.26
N PHE A 119 -7.10 -7.60 -8.14
CA PHE A 119 -5.68 -7.25 -8.13
C PHE A 119 -4.94 -8.01 -7.04
N VAL A 120 -3.62 -8.08 -7.17
CA VAL A 120 -2.71 -8.65 -6.17
C VAL A 120 -1.67 -7.60 -5.76
N PHE A 121 -1.08 -7.76 -4.59
CA PHE A 121 0.04 -6.90 -4.16
C PHE A 121 1.40 -7.55 -4.46
N ALA A 122 2.40 -6.70 -4.75
CA ALA A 122 3.80 -7.04 -4.57
C ALA A 122 4.13 -6.94 -3.08
N ALA A 123 4.15 -8.06 -2.39
CA ALA A 123 4.23 -8.15 -0.94
C ALA A 123 5.60 -8.63 -0.46
N LYS A 124 5.99 -8.20 0.75
CA LYS A 124 7.25 -8.57 1.39
C LYS A 124 7.28 -10.07 1.69
N ARG A 125 8.42 -10.73 1.39
CA ARG A 125 8.65 -12.17 1.56
C ARG A 125 8.22 -12.71 2.93
N GLU A 126 8.45 -11.94 4.01
CA GLU A 126 8.12 -12.36 5.36
C GLU A 126 6.62 -12.55 5.60
N LEU A 127 5.77 -11.83 4.86
CA LEU A 127 4.31 -12.00 4.94
C LEU A 127 3.86 -13.38 4.46
N PHE A 128 4.60 -13.98 3.52
CA PHE A 128 4.32 -15.33 3.03
C PHE A 128 4.61 -16.44 4.05
N LYS A 129 5.29 -16.11 5.16
CA LYS A 129 5.55 -17.04 6.27
C LYS A 129 4.49 -16.98 7.36
N VAL A 130 3.62 -15.95 7.37
CA VAL A 130 2.57 -15.80 8.36
C VAL A 130 1.44 -16.80 8.08
N PRO A 131 1.03 -17.63 9.04
CA PRO A 131 -0.08 -18.56 8.87
C PRO A 131 -1.36 -17.85 8.39
N PHE A 132 -2.18 -18.54 7.63
CA PHE A 132 -3.40 -18.05 6.96
C PHE A 132 -3.13 -16.94 5.95
N ILE A 133 -2.47 -15.85 6.34
CA ILE A 133 -2.13 -14.74 5.42
C ILE A 133 -1.19 -15.22 4.33
N GLY A 134 -0.07 -15.84 4.68
CA GLY A 134 0.92 -16.32 3.72
C GLY A 134 0.38 -17.42 2.81
N TRP A 135 -0.49 -18.29 3.32
CA TRP A 135 -1.17 -19.30 2.51
C TRP A 135 -2.12 -18.64 1.51
N HIS A 136 -2.92 -17.66 1.96
CA HIS A 136 -3.78 -16.88 1.07
C HIS A 136 -2.97 -16.16 -0.02
N LEU A 137 -1.88 -15.48 0.34
CA LEU A 137 -1.05 -14.76 -0.62
C LEU A 137 -0.50 -15.68 -1.72
N ARG A 138 -0.07 -16.91 -1.37
CA ARG A 138 0.39 -17.89 -2.37
C ARG A 138 -0.74 -18.37 -3.26
N LEU A 139 -1.87 -18.77 -2.65
CA LEU A 139 -3.02 -19.32 -3.37
C LEU A 139 -3.66 -18.29 -4.31
N ALA A 140 -3.72 -17.03 -3.89
CA ALA A 140 -4.25 -15.93 -4.68
C ALA A 140 -3.26 -15.34 -5.71
N GLY A 141 -2.03 -15.87 -5.78
CA GLY A 141 -1.04 -15.47 -6.79
C GLY A 141 -0.37 -14.13 -6.54
N TYR A 142 -0.26 -13.70 -5.27
CA TYR A 142 0.46 -12.48 -4.90
C TYR A 142 1.96 -12.61 -5.23
N ILE A 143 2.58 -11.47 -5.51
CA ILE A 143 3.98 -11.42 -5.92
C ILE A 143 4.87 -11.30 -4.69
N GLU A 144 5.67 -12.34 -4.42
CA GLU A 144 6.66 -12.33 -3.35
C GLU A 144 7.89 -11.53 -3.79
N VAL A 145 8.25 -10.49 -3.01
CA VAL A 145 9.42 -9.64 -3.26
C VAL A 145 10.38 -9.72 -2.07
N ASP A 146 11.59 -10.21 -2.33
CA ASP A 146 12.70 -10.14 -1.38
C ASP A 146 13.38 -8.77 -1.51
N ARG A 147 13.02 -7.85 -0.58
CA ARG A 147 13.52 -6.48 -0.62
C ARG A 147 14.96 -6.33 -0.13
N GLN A 148 15.53 -7.39 0.46
CA GLN A 148 16.89 -7.42 1.00
C GLN A 148 17.88 -7.94 -0.02
N ASN A 149 17.42 -8.69 -1.03
CA ASN A 149 18.24 -9.26 -2.08
C ASN A 149 17.83 -8.72 -3.45
N ARG A 150 18.73 -7.94 -4.07
CA ARG A 150 18.48 -7.26 -5.35
C ARG A 150 18.19 -8.25 -6.49
N ASP A 151 18.95 -9.34 -6.60
CA ASP A 151 18.84 -10.27 -7.72
C ASP A 151 17.54 -11.09 -7.60
N ARG A 152 17.17 -11.47 -6.38
CA ARG A 152 15.87 -12.10 -6.11
C ARG A 152 14.70 -11.15 -6.36
N ALA A 153 14.85 -9.87 -6.02
CA ALA A 153 13.82 -8.87 -6.33
C ALA A 153 13.65 -8.72 -7.84
N ILE A 154 14.73 -8.64 -8.61
CA ILE A 154 14.70 -8.58 -10.07
C ILE A 154 14.00 -9.81 -10.64
N SER A 155 14.42 -11.03 -10.25
CA SER A 155 13.79 -12.26 -10.74
C SER A 155 12.30 -12.36 -10.37
N SER A 156 11.88 -11.80 -9.23
CA SER A 156 10.47 -11.71 -8.84
C SER A 156 9.70 -10.75 -9.75
N PHE A 157 10.28 -9.63 -10.13
CA PHE A 157 9.65 -8.68 -11.05
C PHE A 157 9.57 -9.22 -12.47
N THR A 158 10.58 -9.94 -12.96
CA THR A 158 10.52 -10.60 -14.28
C THR A 158 9.38 -11.65 -14.33
N ARG A 159 9.24 -12.48 -13.29
CA ARG A 159 8.09 -13.40 -13.21
C ARG A 159 6.75 -12.66 -13.14
N ALA A 160 6.69 -11.55 -12.40
CA ALA A 160 5.51 -10.72 -12.32
C ALA A 160 5.15 -10.08 -13.66
N ALA A 161 6.12 -9.55 -14.41
CA ALA A 161 5.92 -9.00 -15.74
C ALA A 161 5.29 -10.02 -16.69
N ARG A 162 5.80 -11.24 -16.67
CA ARG A 162 5.24 -12.36 -17.43
C ARG A 162 3.79 -12.67 -17.04
N GLN A 163 3.51 -12.75 -15.72
CA GLN A 163 2.15 -12.99 -15.21
C GLN A 163 1.17 -11.89 -15.63
N ILE A 164 1.61 -10.63 -15.61
CA ILE A 164 0.81 -9.48 -16.04
C ILE A 164 0.47 -9.59 -17.52
N ARG A 165 1.46 -9.85 -18.37
CA ARG A 165 1.26 -9.95 -19.83
C ARG A 165 0.38 -11.13 -20.23
N GLU A 166 0.67 -12.32 -19.68
CA GLU A 166 0.02 -13.56 -20.13
C GLU A 166 -1.37 -13.76 -19.53
N ARG A 167 -1.61 -13.29 -18.31
CA ARG A 167 -2.85 -13.54 -17.56
C ARG A 167 -3.71 -12.29 -17.35
N GLY A 168 -3.28 -11.13 -17.81
CA GLY A 168 -3.98 -9.89 -17.55
C GLY A 168 -4.04 -9.51 -16.06
N THR A 169 -3.05 -9.98 -15.25
CA THR A 169 -3.05 -9.74 -13.81
C THR A 169 -2.83 -8.26 -13.51
N VAL A 170 -3.64 -7.69 -12.63
CA VAL A 170 -3.44 -6.34 -12.11
C VAL A 170 -2.63 -6.42 -10.83
N VAL A 171 -1.56 -5.62 -10.74
CA VAL A 171 -0.65 -5.64 -9.60
C VAL A 171 -0.57 -4.28 -8.93
N THR A 172 -0.76 -4.24 -7.63
CA THR A 172 -0.55 -3.03 -6.82
C THR A 172 0.85 -3.03 -6.22
N VAL A 173 1.56 -1.93 -6.40
CA VAL A 173 2.94 -1.75 -5.94
C VAL A 173 3.07 -0.46 -5.16
N TYR A 174 3.82 -0.50 -4.08
CA TYR A 174 4.27 0.67 -3.34
C TYR A 174 5.72 0.99 -3.74
N PRO A 175 5.94 1.98 -4.64
CA PRO A 175 7.28 2.21 -5.21
C PRO A 175 8.30 2.72 -4.20
N GLU A 176 7.87 3.25 -3.07
CA GLU A 176 8.72 3.62 -1.93
C GLU A 176 9.42 2.39 -1.30
N GLY A 177 8.80 1.22 -1.39
CA GLY A 177 9.31 -0.04 -0.84
C GLY A 177 9.28 -0.14 0.68
N THR A 178 8.84 0.89 1.39
CA THR A 178 8.60 0.92 2.84
C THR A 178 7.54 1.95 3.17
N ARG A 179 6.97 1.89 4.37
CA ARG A 179 6.05 2.91 4.87
C ARG A 179 6.82 4.16 5.33
N SER A 180 6.29 5.33 5.02
CA SER A 180 6.71 6.59 5.63
C SER A 180 6.38 6.60 7.14
N VAL A 181 7.12 7.37 7.92
CA VAL A 181 6.89 7.54 9.36
C VAL A 181 6.09 8.82 9.64
N ASP A 182 6.35 9.84 8.86
CA ASP A 182 5.84 11.21 9.00
C ASP A 182 4.72 11.58 8.03
N GLY A 183 4.38 10.66 7.10
CA GLY A 183 3.37 10.89 6.08
C GLY A 183 3.90 11.56 4.81
N THR A 184 5.22 11.79 4.70
CA THR A 184 5.83 12.26 3.45
C THR A 184 5.93 11.12 2.43
N ILE A 185 5.81 11.44 1.14
CA ILE A 185 6.01 10.48 0.07
C ILE A 185 7.52 10.31 -0.15
N LEU A 186 8.04 9.14 0.24
CA LEU A 186 9.46 8.82 0.16
C LEU A 186 9.95 8.72 -1.30
N PRO A 187 11.27 8.79 -1.52
CA PRO A 187 11.86 8.57 -2.84
C PRO A 187 11.49 7.19 -3.41
N PHE A 188 11.17 7.14 -4.70
CA PHE A 188 10.76 5.91 -5.36
C PHE A 188 11.97 5.05 -5.75
N LYS A 189 11.82 3.73 -5.58
CA LYS A 189 12.81 2.74 -6.01
C LYS A 189 12.65 2.44 -7.50
N LYS A 190 13.76 2.22 -8.19
CA LYS A 190 13.79 1.95 -9.64
C LYS A 190 13.16 0.60 -10.05
N GLY A 191 13.21 -0.40 -9.16
CA GLY A 191 12.74 -1.76 -9.45
C GLY A 191 11.28 -1.86 -9.92
N PRO A 192 10.30 -1.23 -9.26
CA PRO A 192 8.92 -1.20 -9.71
C PRO A 192 8.73 -0.65 -11.12
N PHE A 193 9.53 0.34 -11.53
CA PHE A 193 9.47 0.92 -12.88
C PHE A 193 10.07 -0.02 -13.93
N MET A 194 11.07 -0.80 -13.57
CA MET A 194 11.56 -1.89 -14.43
C MET A 194 10.48 -2.93 -14.69
N LEU A 195 9.65 -3.26 -13.68
CA LEU A 195 8.50 -4.14 -13.86
C LEU A 195 7.51 -3.56 -14.88
N ALA A 196 7.19 -2.27 -14.80
CA ALA A 196 6.26 -1.61 -15.73
C ALA A 196 6.78 -1.64 -17.17
N LEU A 197 8.07 -1.30 -17.35
CA LEU A 197 8.73 -1.29 -18.65
C LEU A 197 8.86 -2.71 -19.24
N GLU A 198 9.20 -3.70 -18.43
CA GLU A 198 9.30 -5.10 -18.88
C GLU A 198 7.92 -5.67 -19.22
N ALA A 199 6.89 -5.33 -18.47
CA ALA A 199 5.52 -5.76 -18.73
C ALA A 199 4.85 -4.99 -19.89
N GLN A 200 5.33 -3.79 -20.25
CA GLN A 200 4.75 -2.90 -21.26
C GLN A 200 3.25 -2.60 -21.00
N VAL A 201 2.92 -2.37 -19.73
CA VAL A 201 1.53 -2.14 -19.29
C VAL A 201 1.39 -0.80 -18.58
N PRO A 202 0.23 -0.13 -18.67
CA PRO A 202 0.01 1.17 -18.06
C PRO A 202 0.21 1.16 -16.54
N ILE A 203 0.61 2.31 -15.99
CA ILE A 203 0.62 2.60 -14.56
C ILE A 203 -0.58 3.49 -14.23
N VAL A 204 -1.44 3.09 -13.30
CA VAL A 204 -2.50 3.92 -12.74
C VAL A 204 -2.04 4.43 -11.38
N PRO A 205 -1.71 5.72 -11.25
CA PRO A 205 -1.27 6.29 -9.99
C PRO A 205 -2.43 6.44 -9.01
N ILE A 206 -2.17 6.17 -7.74
CA ILE A 206 -3.12 6.30 -6.64
C ILE A 206 -2.45 7.05 -5.50
N ALA A 207 -3.19 7.93 -4.85
CA ALA A 207 -2.80 8.50 -3.57
C ALA A 207 -3.74 8.04 -2.46
N VAL A 208 -3.16 7.71 -1.31
CA VAL A 208 -3.87 7.40 -0.06
C VAL A 208 -3.43 8.41 0.99
N ASP A 209 -4.40 9.06 1.63
CA ASP A 209 -4.18 10.02 2.71
C ASP A 209 -5.07 9.70 3.92
N GLY A 210 -4.65 10.13 5.12
CA GLY A 210 -5.38 9.95 6.37
C GLY A 210 -5.10 8.62 7.08
N ALA A 211 -4.59 7.60 6.41
CA ALA A 211 -4.28 6.31 7.01
C ALA A 211 -3.15 6.39 8.06
N GLN A 212 -2.19 7.28 7.87
CA GLN A 212 -1.12 7.58 8.83
C GLN A 212 -1.63 8.32 10.08
N LEU A 213 -2.71 9.07 9.96
CA LEU A 213 -3.36 9.74 11.09
C LEU A 213 -4.17 8.74 11.92
N ALA A 214 -4.74 7.72 11.27
CA ALA A 214 -5.45 6.65 11.93
C ALA A 214 -4.52 5.67 12.66
N LEU A 215 -3.45 5.22 12.00
CA LEU A 215 -2.47 4.29 12.58
C LEU A 215 -1.07 4.58 12.05
N ARG A 216 -0.26 5.23 12.88
CA ARG A 216 1.14 5.52 12.56
C ARG A 216 2.00 4.25 12.58
N LYS A 217 3.04 4.25 11.78
CA LYS A 217 4.07 3.21 11.79
C LYS A 217 4.71 3.13 13.19
N HIS A 218 4.91 1.91 13.69
CA HIS A 218 5.49 1.62 15.02
C HIS A 218 4.66 2.10 16.23
N THR A 219 3.36 2.36 16.07
CA THR A 219 2.47 2.64 17.20
C THR A 219 1.34 1.60 17.28
N LEU A 220 0.78 1.46 18.49
CA LEU A 220 -0.42 0.66 18.76
C LEU A 220 -1.62 1.56 19.10
N ARG A 221 -1.55 2.84 18.75
CA ARG A 221 -2.62 3.81 18.97
C ARG A 221 -3.43 3.92 17.70
N LEU A 222 -4.66 3.44 17.73
CA LEU A 222 -5.61 3.50 16.63
C LEU A 222 -6.62 4.62 16.87
N HIS A 223 -6.57 5.61 16.00
CA HIS A 223 -7.50 6.73 15.98
C HIS A 223 -8.49 6.55 14.84
N GLY A 224 -9.77 6.78 15.08
CA GLY A 224 -10.77 6.80 14.00
C GLY A 224 -10.52 8.02 13.09
N HIS A 225 -10.16 7.76 11.85
CA HIS A 225 -9.87 8.84 10.88
C HIS A 225 -10.30 8.42 9.47
N PRO A 226 -10.94 9.33 8.69
CA PRO A 226 -11.26 9.05 7.30
C PRO A 226 -9.99 8.80 6.48
N ILE A 227 -10.05 7.79 5.61
CA ILE A 227 -8.99 7.49 4.64
C ILE A 227 -9.49 7.89 3.26
N ARG A 228 -8.76 8.81 2.61
CA ARG A 228 -9.07 9.30 1.27
C ARG A 228 -8.20 8.59 0.26
N VAL A 229 -8.84 8.06 -0.79
CA VAL A 229 -8.17 7.39 -1.91
C VAL A 229 -8.51 8.14 -3.18
N VAL A 230 -7.49 8.69 -3.84
CA VAL A 230 -7.64 9.40 -5.12
C VAL A 230 -6.95 8.59 -6.21
N ILE A 231 -7.71 8.21 -7.25
CA ILE A 231 -7.24 7.38 -8.36
C ILE A 231 -7.09 8.28 -9.59
N GLY A 232 -5.87 8.33 -10.13
CA GLY A 232 -5.50 9.17 -11.27
C GLY A 232 -5.70 8.50 -12.63
N ASN A 233 -5.29 9.22 -13.66
CA ASN A 233 -5.29 8.74 -15.04
C ASN A 233 -4.14 7.78 -15.30
N ALA A 234 -4.32 6.84 -16.22
CA ALA A 234 -3.29 5.90 -16.63
C ALA A 234 -2.11 6.62 -17.30
N ILE A 235 -0.91 6.18 -16.99
CA ILE A 235 0.35 6.60 -17.60
C ILE A 235 0.81 5.46 -18.49
N GLU A 236 0.83 5.68 -19.80
CA GLU A 236 1.23 4.67 -20.77
C GLU A 236 2.72 4.37 -20.68
N THR A 237 3.04 3.09 -20.85
CA THR A 237 4.43 2.59 -20.86
C THR A 237 4.78 1.86 -22.16
N ARG A 238 3.78 1.58 -23.00
CA ARG A 238 4.00 0.88 -24.26
C ARG A 238 4.98 1.63 -25.14
N GLY A 239 5.99 0.94 -25.63
CA GLY A 239 7.06 1.52 -26.48
C GLY A 239 8.16 2.23 -25.69
N LEU A 240 8.04 2.38 -24.37
CA LEU A 240 9.12 2.90 -23.55
C LEU A 240 10.21 1.85 -23.35
N ALA A 241 11.47 2.28 -23.41
CA ALA A 241 12.65 1.46 -23.18
C ALA A 241 13.19 1.63 -21.73
N GLN A 242 14.20 0.86 -21.39
CA GLN A 242 14.88 0.98 -20.09
C GLN A 242 15.49 2.37 -19.87
N ALA A 243 15.89 3.07 -20.92
CA ALA A 243 16.41 4.43 -20.86
C ALA A 243 15.35 5.43 -20.33
N ASP A 244 14.06 5.19 -20.58
CA ASP A 244 12.95 6.07 -20.19
C ASP A 244 12.53 5.89 -18.74
N ARG A 245 13.17 4.95 -18.01
CA ARG A 245 12.79 4.58 -16.63
C ARG A 245 12.77 5.78 -15.69
N ASP A 246 13.77 6.63 -15.72
CA ASP A 246 13.91 7.73 -14.76
C ASP A 246 12.91 8.85 -15.06
N ASP A 247 12.52 9.05 -16.34
CA ASP A 247 11.42 9.93 -16.72
C ASP A 247 10.06 9.35 -16.31
N LEU A 248 9.81 8.08 -16.55
CA LEU A 248 8.59 7.40 -16.11
C LEU A 248 8.42 7.48 -14.58
N LEU A 249 9.50 7.28 -13.82
CA LEU A 249 9.54 7.43 -12.36
C LEU A 249 9.15 8.86 -11.97
N ARG A 250 9.77 9.87 -12.58
CA ARG A 250 9.50 11.28 -12.31
C ARG A 250 8.03 11.62 -12.58
N ARG A 251 7.49 11.27 -13.75
CA ARG A 251 6.10 11.51 -14.12
C ARG A 251 5.12 10.85 -13.15
N THR A 252 5.36 9.59 -12.82
CA THR A 252 4.50 8.84 -11.88
C THR A 252 4.54 9.44 -10.47
N ARG A 253 5.74 9.85 -9.99
CA ARG A 253 5.89 10.48 -8.68
C ARG A 253 5.14 11.82 -8.62
N LEU A 254 5.28 12.66 -9.64
CA LEU A 254 4.55 13.94 -9.71
C LEU A 254 3.03 13.70 -9.71
N ALA A 255 2.54 12.75 -10.50
CA ALA A 255 1.13 12.40 -10.51
C ALA A 255 0.64 11.98 -9.11
N ILE A 256 1.38 11.12 -8.39
CA ILE A 256 1.00 10.69 -7.02
C ILE A 256 1.04 11.86 -6.04
N LEU A 257 2.03 12.77 -6.15
CA LEU A 257 2.09 13.99 -5.33
C LEU A 257 0.87 14.90 -5.55
N ASP A 258 0.46 15.10 -6.79
CA ASP A 258 -0.71 15.92 -7.12
C ASP A 258 -2.00 15.28 -6.59
N LEU A 259 -2.17 13.97 -6.77
CA LEU A 259 -3.31 13.22 -6.21
C LEU A 259 -3.34 13.30 -4.68
N HIS A 260 -2.17 13.26 -4.03
CA HIS A 260 -2.06 13.32 -2.58
C HIS A 260 -2.45 14.71 -2.04
N ARG A 261 -2.09 15.80 -2.75
CA ARG A 261 -2.59 17.15 -2.44
C ARG A 261 -4.11 17.22 -2.59
N MET A 262 -4.67 16.63 -3.64
CA MET A 262 -6.12 16.56 -3.87
C MET A 262 -6.86 15.76 -2.79
N ALA A 263 -6.21 14.77 -2.19
CA ALA A 263 -6.74 14.04 -1.06
C ALA A 263 -6.83 14.89 0.23
N GLY A 264 -6.28 16.09 0.24
CA GLY A 264 -6.29 17.02 1.38
C GLY A 264 -5.04 16.92 2.25
N ALA A 265 -4.03 16.18 1.81
CA ALA A 265 -2.71 16.25 2.40
C ALA A 265 -2.07 17.60 2.00
N GLY A 266 -1.47 18.29 2.97
CA GLY A 266 -0.68 19.47 2.68
C GLY A 266 0.48 19.19 1.70
N PRO A 267 1.24 20.23 1.29
CA PRO A 267 2.36 20.04 0.37
C PRO A 267 3.37 19.06 0.97
N SER A 268 3.65 18.00 0.24
CA SER A 268 4.75 17.08 0.59
C SER A 268 6.08 17.77 0.26
N PRO A 269 7.11 17.71 1.12
CA PRO A 269 8.41 18.27 0.80
C PRO A 269 8.96 17.73 -0.52
N ILE A 270 9.62 18.59 -1.29
CA ILE A 270 10.30 18.17 -2.53
C ILE A 270 11.63 17.52 -2.11
N GLU A 271 11.57 16.28 -1.72
CA GLU A 271 12.75 15.46 -1.45
C GLU A 271 13.27 14.77 -2.71
N PRO A 272 14.51 14.23 -2.69
CA PRO A 272 15.13 13.64 -3.88
C PRO A 272 14.20 12.62 -4.54
N MET A 273 13.97 12.78 -5.84
CA MET A 273 13.01 11.99 -6.62
C MET A 273 13.36 10.51 -6.69
N ILE A 274 14.62 10.17 -6.46
CA ILE A 274 15.16 8.81 -6.58
C ILE A 274 15.84 8.46 -5.27
N ALA A 275 15.51 7.30 -4.71
CA ALA A 275 16.22 6.78 -3.54
C ALA A 275 17.71 6.55 -3.89
N PRO A 276 18.65 6.97 -3.03
CA PRO A 276 20.06 6.69 -3.23
C PRO A 276 20.28 5.18 -3.36
N PRO A 277 21.29 4.71 -4.12
CA PRO A 277 21.64 3.30 -4.20
C PRO A 277 21.90 2.80 -2.76
N GLY A 278 21.22 1.72 -2.37
CA GLY A 278 21.35 1.17 -1.03
C GLY A 278 22.83 0.94 -0.71
N LYS A 279 23.28 1.37 0.47
CA LYS A 279 24.61 1.08 0.96
C LYS A 279 24.83 -0.43 0.85
N ARG A 280 25.90 -0.84 0.20
CA ARG A 280 26.35 -2.24 0.24
C ARG A 280 26.67 -2.55 1.70
N THR A 281 25.84 -3.36 2.33
CA THR A 281 26.16 -3.97 3.62
C THR A 281 27.23 -5.02 3.33
N GLY A 282 28.48 -4.65 3.41
CA GLY A 282 29.59 -5.54 3.07
C GLY A 282 30.99 -4.93 3.21
N GLU A 283 31.17 -3.95 4.09
CA GLU A 283 32.48 -3.61 4.60
C GLU A 283 32.41 -3.68 6.12
N ARG A 284 32.74 -4.88 6.63
CA ARG A 284 33.24 -5.03 8.00
C ARG A 284 34.75 -4.94 7.89
N GLU A 285 35.34 -3.92 8.46
CA GLU A 285 36.64 -4.01 9.08
C GLU A 285 36.56 -4.70 10.42
#